data_2e3b4927849cf3f3314be1bb0820ea07
#
_entry.id   2e3b4927849cf3f3314be1bb0820ea07
#
_cell.length_a   1.000
_cell.length_b   1.000
_cell.length_c   1.000
_cell.angle_alpha   90.00
_cell.angle_beta   90.00
_cell.angle_gamma   90.00
#
_symmetry.space_group_name_H-M   'P 1'
#
loop_
_entity.id
_entity.type
_entity.pdbx_description
1 polymer ?
#
loop_
_entity_poly.entity_id
_entity_poly.type
_entity_poly.pdbx_seq_one_letter_code
_entity_poly.pdbx_strand_id
1 'polypeptide(L)'
;TFGRDDKSKASIAIIMSPGQTAKLWGSVLGAGVLVLFPALTIRMFAHTALAANWLVLLALYLWLRSDELMPTTRRACLIWGGMGLLCAGIHLYYLPMVGLVLVGYAVRRALQKRGPAAVLAPIAAFCAAALAELVLLGAFAVNFAGYSNGYLSGADYFGLFVPWLAQSWEQNVYAGIGTSLAVVLAVFGIVCNARKAEKFFAAHRDWLIAGAVVL
;
A
#
# COMPACT_ATOMS: atom_id res chain seq x y z
N THR A 1 -19.39 57.73 13.98
CA THR A 1 -20.01 56.68 13.15
C THR A 1 -19.00 55.59 12.92
N PHE A 2 -19.08 54.55 13.74
CA PHE A 2 -18.22 53.36 13.67
C PHE A 2 -18.79 52.42 12.61
N GLY A 3 -18.12 52.27 11.46
CA GLY A 3 -18.39 51.25 10.47
C GLY A 3 -17.91 49.92 11.00
N ARG A 4 -18.83 49.06 11.36
CA ARG A 4 -18.57 47.68 11.82
C ARG A 4 -18.33 46.83 10.60
N ASP A 5 -17.06 46.43 10.42
CA ASP A 5 -16.63 45.50 9.36
C ASP A 5 -17.35 44.14 9.54
N ASP A 6 -18.34 43.92 8.67
CA ASP A 6 -19.06 42.65 8.58
C ASP A 6 -18.34 41.68 7.57
N LYS A 7 -17.08 41.40 7.85
CA LYS A 7 -16.26 40.47 7.08
C LYS A 7 -16.08 39.10 7.72
N SER A 8 -16.95 38.72 8.62
CA SER A 8 -16.78 37.49 9.39
C SER A 8 -17.89 36.49 9.19
N LYS A 9 -18.21 36.06 8.00
CA LYS A 9 -18.94 34.79 7.75
C LYS A 9 -18.88 34.39 6.27
N ALA A 10 -17.70 34.34 5.69
CA ALA A 10 -17.49 33.47 4.55
C ALA A 10 -17.37 32.04 5.07
N SER A 11 -18.46 31.40 5.38
CA SER A 11 -18.54 29.96 5.50
C SER A 11 -18.10 29.40 4.16
N ILE A 12 -16.88 28.86 4.09
CA ILE A 12 -16.39 28.13 2.94
C ILE A 12 -17.22 26.84 2.89
N ALA A 13 -18.42 26.91 2.40
CA ALA A 13 -19.15 25.76 1.94
C ALA A 13 -18.38 25.29 0.69
N ILE A 14 -17.53 24.29 0.85
CA ILE A 14 -16.92 23.57 -0.28
C ILE A 14 -18.07 22.88 -0.99
N ILE A 15 -18.71 23.59 -1.96
CA ILE A 15 -19.71 23.00 -2.83
C ILE A 15 -18.95 22.09 -3.79
N MET A 16 -18.82 20.81 -3.40
CA MET A 16 -18.22 19.80 -4.25
C MET A 16 -19.14 19.55 -5.45
N SER A 17 -18.55 19.48 -6.64
CA SER A 17 -19.31 19.04 -7.82
C SER A 17 -19.78 17.59 -7.63
N PRO A 18 -20.90 17.16 -8.28
CA PRO A 18 -21.41 15.79 -8.18
C PRO A 18 -20.33 14.73 -8.45
N GLY A 19 -19.41 15.00 -9.38
CA GLY A 19 -18.31 14.11 -9.69
C GLY A 19 -17.24 14.04 -8.57
N GLN A 20 -17.01 15.14 -7.86
CA GLN A 20 -16.09 15.16 -6.70
C GLN A 20 -16.71 14.44 -5.51
N THR A 21 -18.01 14.62 -5.29
CA THR A 21 -18.76 13.92 -4.24
C THR A 21 -18.75 12.41 -4.48
N ALA A 22 -18.99 11.96 -5.73
CA ALA A 22 -18.94 10.53 -6.07
C ALA A 22 -17.53 9.93 -5.86
N LYS A 23 -16.47 10.68 -6.22
CA LYS A 23 -15.08 10.25 -5.95
C LYS A 23 -14.79 10.16 -4.45
N LEU A 24 -15.26 11.13 -3.66
CA LEU A 24 -15.07 11.12 -2.21
C LEU A 24 -15.74 9.90 -1.58
N TRP A 25 -17.03 9.68 -1.89
CA TRP A 25 -17.77 8.52 -1.38
C TRP A 25 -17.16 7.20 -1.84
N GLY A 26 -16.72 7.10 -3.09
CA GLY A 26 -16.00 5.92 -3.58
C GLY A 26 -14.71 5.66 -2.80
N SER A 27 -13.96 6.71 -2.48
CA SER A 27 -12.73 6.59 -1.67
C SER A 27 -13.03 6.19 -0.22
N VAL A 28 -14.06 6.79 0.40
CA VAL A 28 -14.47 6.47 1.78
C VAL A 28 -14.96 5.03 1.89
N LEU A 29 -15.81 4.59 0.94
CA LEU A 29 -16.29 3.21 0.91
C LEU A 29 -15.17 2.22 0.64
N GLY A 30 -14.27 2.52 -0.30
CA GLY A 30 -13.08 1.69 -0.56
C GLY A 30 -12.17 1.58 0.66
N ALA A 31 -11.90 2.69 1.35
CA ALA A 31 -11.13 2.68 2.59
C ALA A 31 -11.85 1.87 3.69
N GLY A 32 -13.17 2.01 3.83
CA GLY A 32 -13.97 1.23 4.77
C GLY A 32 -13.87 -0.28 4.52
N VAL A 33 -13.97 -0.71 3.26
CA VAL A 33 -13.79 -2.13 2.88
C VAL A 33 -12.40 -2.63 3.26
N LEU A 34 -11.35 -1.84 3.01
CA LEU A 34 -9.98 -2.22 3.36
C LEU A 34 -9.75 -2.30 4.88
N VAL A 35 -10.29 -1.37 5.65
CA VAL A 35 -10.15 -1.36 7.12
C VAL A 35 -10.93 -2.50 7.77
N LEU A 36 -12.12 -2.83 7.23
CA LEU A 36 -12.97 -3.92 7.72
C LEU A 36 -12.58 -5.29 7.15
N PHE A 37 -11.43 -5.38 6.51
CA PHE A 37 -10.91 -6.64 5.97
C PHE A 37 -10.77 -7.68 7.10
N PRO A 38 -11.44 -8.85 7.01
CA PRO A 38 -11.53 -9.78 8.15
C PRO A 38 -10.17 -10.24 8.69
N ALA A 39 -9.21 -10.52 7.81
CA ALA A 39 -7.87 -10.91 8.21
C ALA A 39 -7.14 -9.80 8.99
N LEU A 40 -7.41 -8.52 8.67
CA LEU A 40 -6.87 -7.39 9.41
C LEU A 40 -7.52 -7.27 10.78
N THR A 41 -8.84 -7.36 10.86
CA THR A 41 -9.61 -7.26 12.11
C THR A 41 -9.21 -8.34 13.10
N ILE A 42 -9.06 -9.61 12.66
CA ILE A 42 -8.63 -10.72 13.51
C ILE A 42 -7.21 -10.44 14.05
N ARG A 43 -6.30 -9.96 13.21
CA ARG A 43 -4.91 -9.64 13.62
C ARG A 43 -4.82 -8.48 14.61
N MET A 44 -5.72 -7.52 14.55
CA MET A 44 -5.76 -6.40 15.51
C MET A 44 -5.92 -6.87 16.96
N PHE A 45 -6.62 -8.00 17.20
CA PHE A 45 -6.84 -8.52 18.54
C PHE A 45 -5.73 -9.45 19.03
N ALA A 46 -5.03 -10.16 18.12
CA ALA A 46 -4.04 -11.16 18.48
C ALA A 46 -2.59 -10.69 18.30
N HIS A 47 -2.33 -9.91 17.24
CA HIS A 47 -0.98 -9.45 16.86
C HIS A 47 -1.03 -8.00 16.36
N THR A 48 -1.12 -7.06 17.29
CA THR A 48 -1.29 -5.63 16.99
C THR A 48 -0.20 -5.08 16.05
N ALA A 49 1.05 -5.54 16.21
CA ALA A 49 2.15 -5.13 15.32
C ALA A 49 1.92 -5.56 13.86
N LEU A 50 1.29 -6.73 13.64
CA LEU A 50 0.91 -7.22 12.30
C LEU A 50 -0.34 -6.53 11.74
N ALA A 51 -1.05 -5.74 12.54
CA ALA A 51 -2.18 -4.96 12.08
C ALA A 51 -1.78 -3.65 11.36
N ALA A 52 -0.49 -3.27 11.38
CA ALA A 52 0.00 -2.07 10.73
C ALA A 52 0.07 -2.18 9.19
N ASN A 53 -0.90 -2.89 8.56
CA ASN A 53 -1.02 -3.02 7.10
C ASN A 53 -1.19 -1.67 6.38
N TRP A 54 -1.52 -0.60 7.12
CA TRP A 54 -1.51 0.76 6.59
C TRP A 54 -0.15 1.17 6.01
N LEU A 55 0.95 0.55 6.46
CA LEU A 55 2.28 0.78 5.89
C LEU A 55 2.35 0.30 4.44
N VAL A 56 1.79 -0.87 4.14
CA VAL A 56 1.72 -1.40 2.76
C VAL A 56 0.81 -0.53 1.90
N LEU A 57 -0.34 -0.11 2.44
CA LEU A 57 -1.27 0.79 1.75
C LEU A 57 -0.63 2.16 1.49
N LEU A 58 0.13 2.68 2.47
CA LEU A 58 0.89 3.92 2.29
C LEU A 58 1.96 3.76 1.20
N ALA A 59 2.71 2.66 1.20
CA ALA A 59 3.71 2.38 0.18
C ALA A 59 3.08 2.31 -1.22
N LEU A 60 1.94 1.62 -1.37
CA LEU A 60 1.17 1.57 -2.61
C LEU A 60 0.70 2.97 -3.03
N TYR A 61 0.15 3.76 -2.12
CA TYR A 61 -0.27 5.13 -2.39
C TYR A 61 0.91 5.99 -2.88
N LEU A 62 2.05 5.92 -2.18
CA LEU A 62 3.27 6.64 -2.54
C LEU A 62 3.78 6.21 -3.93
N TRP A 63 3.71 4.92 -4.25
CA TRP A 63 4.08 4.41 -5.56
C TRP A 63 3.12 4.92 -6.64
N LEU A 64 1.82 4.79 -6.45
CA LEU A 64 0.78 5.24 -7.41
C LEU A 64 0.88 6.74 -7.68
N ARG A 65 1.20 7.54 -6.67
CA ARG A 65 1.35 9.01 -6.78
C ARG A 65 2.82 9.44 -6.96
N SER A 66 3.71 8.51 -7.34
CA SER A 66 5.15 8.76 -7.35
C SER A 66 5.59 9.87 -8.32
N ASP A 67 4.89 10.07 -9.44
CA ASP A 67 5.23 11.14 -10.38
C ASP A 67 4.96 12.54 -9.79
N GLU A 68 3.98 12.67 -8.91
CA GLU A 68 3.64 13.91 -8.22
C GLU A 68 4.43 14.11 -6.94
N LEU A 69 4.49 13.06 -6.10
CA LEU A 69 5.10 13.15 -4.77
C LEU A 69 6.62 13.05 -4.80
N MET A 70 7.18 12.35 -5.80
CA MET A 70 8.61 12.06 -5.93
C MET A 70 9.16 12.52 -7.30
N PRO A 71 9.03 13.81 -7.67
CA PRO A 71 9.52 14.33 -8.95
C PRO A 71 11.05 14.28 -9.06
N THR A 72 11.75 14.26 -7.93
CA THR A 72 13.21 14.25 -7.86
C THR A 72 13.72 13.01 -7.11
N THR A 73 14.92 12.53 -7.48
CA THR A 73 15.58 11.42 -6.79
C THR A 73 15.76 11.69 -5.29
N ARG A 74 16.09 12.93 -4.91
CA ARG A 74 16.24 13.31 -3.50
C ARG A 74 14.94 13.12 -2.71
N ARG A 75 13.79 13.55 -3.25
CA ARG A 75 12.49 13.32 -2.59
C ARG A 75 12.15 11.84 -2.50
N ALA A 76 12.44 11.08 -3.55
CA ALA A 76 12.25 9.64 -3.53
C ALA A 76 13.09 8.97 -2.43
N CYS A 77 14.37 9.34 -2.29
CA CYS A 77 15.23 8.84 -1.21
C CYS A 77 14.70 9.18 0.19
N LEU A 78 14.22 10.42 0.38
CA LEU A 78 13.66 10.83 1.68
C LEU A 78 12.39 10.06 2.03
N ILE A 79 11.49 9.88 1.07
CA ILE A 79 10.21 9.18 1.28
C ILE A 79 10.46 7.69 1.51
N TRP A 80 11.23 7.03 0.65
CA TRP A 80 11.51 5.61 0.81
C TRP A 80 12.43 5.31 1.99
N GLY A 81 13.37 6.20 2.31
CA GLY A 81 14.15 6.11 3.55
C GLY A 81 13.27 6.21 4.79
N GLY A 82 12.34 7.16 4.83
CA GLY A 82 11.34 7.25 5.89
C GLY A 82 10.47 6.00 6.01
N MET A 83 10.07 5.39 4.89
CA MET A 83 9.35 4.11 4.90
C MET A 83 10.23 2.98 5.47
N GLY A 84 11.53 2.96 5.19
CA GLY A 84 12.47 2.00 5.77
C GLY A 84 12.55 2.10 7.30
N LEU A 85 12.65 3.32 7.83
CA LEU A 85 12.61 3.57 9.28
C LEU A 85 11.29 3.08 9.90
N LEU A 86 10.15 3.48 9.32
CA LEU A 86 8.84 3.09 9.84
C LEU A 86 8.64 1.57 9.84
N CYS A 87 9.02 0.89 8.76
CA CYS A 87 8.90 -0.56 8.69
C CYS A 87 9.79 -1.27 9.71
N ALA A 88 11.04 -0.85 9.85
CA ALA A 88 11.97 -1.43 10.81
C ALA A 88 11.53 -1.19 12.26
N GLY A 89 11.04 0.04 12.57
CA GLY A 89 10.61 0.41 13.92
C GLY A 89 9.29 -0.21 14.37
N ILE A 90 8.38 -0.53 13.42
CA ILE A 90 7.08 -1.12 13.76
C ILE A 90 7.15 -2.65 13.76
N HIS A 91 7.55 -3.27 12.66
CA HIS A 91 7.70 -4.72 12.60
C HIS A 91 8.48 -5.16 11.35
N LEU A 92 9.43 -6.06 11.52
CA LEU A 92 10.33 -6.56 10.48
C LEU A 92 9.62 -7.14 9.25
N TYR A 93 8.42 -7.71 9.40
CA TYR A 93 7.65 -8.28 8.28
C TYR A 93 7.23 -7.24 7.24
N TYR A 94 7.16 -5.97 7.62
CA TYR A 94 6.84 -4.91 6.65
C TYR A 94 8.01 -4.54 5.75
N LEU A 95 9.25 -4.84 6.15
CA LEU A 95 10.41 -4.57 5.30
C LEU A 95 10.34 -5.29 3.95
N PRO A 96 10.13 -6.63 3.90
CA PRO A 96 9.99 -7.31 2.61
C PRO A 96 8.71 -6.90 1.86
N MET A 97 7.58 -6.70 2.54
CA MET A 97 6.32 -6.32 1.88
C MET A 97 6.42 -4.94 1.20
N VAL A 98 6.90 -3.94 1.94
CA VAL A 98 7.12 -2.59 1.40
C VAL A 98 8.30 -2.58 0.42
N GLY A 99 9.31 -3.41 0.67
CA GLY A 99 10.44 -3.62 -0.24
C GLY A 99 10.00 -4.09 -1.62
N LEU A 100 9.04 -5.01 -1.72
CA LEU A 100 8.45 -5.43 -3.00
C LEU A 100 7.77 -4.26 -3.74
N VAL A 101 7.02 -3.43 -3.02
CA VAL A 101 6.41 -2.22 -3.62
C VAL A 101 7.50 -1.25 -4.12
N LEU A 102 8.59 -1.10 -3.37
CA LEU A 102 9.75 -0.30 -3.78
C LEU A 102 10.43 -0.89 -5.02
N VAL A 103 10.53 -2.22 -5.15
CA VAL A 103 11.01 -2.88 -6.37
C VAL A 103 10.10 -2.54 -7.55
N GLY A 104 8.80 -2.61 -7.39
CA GLY A 104 7.83 -2.18 -8.42
C GLY A 104 8.04 -0.72 -8.84
N TYR A 105 8.24 0.19 -7.87
CA TYR A 105 8.60 1.58 -8.14
C TYR A 105 9.90 1.68 -8.97
N ALA A 106 10.95 0.97 -8.57
CA ALA A 106 12.24 0.98 -9.24
C ALA A 106 12.16 0.45 -10.67
N VAL A 107 11.45 -0.68 -10.89
CA VAL A 107 11.19 -1.24 -12.22
C VAL A 107 10.46 -0.22 -13.09
N ARG A 108 9.42 0.44 -12.58
CA ARG A 108 8.71 1.47 -13.32
C ARG A 108 9.64 2.64 -13.71
N ARG A 109 10.50 3.12 -12.79
CA ARG A 109 11.49 4.17 -13.09
C ARG A 109 12.49 3.73 -14.17
N ALA A 110 12.92 2.47 -14.14
CA ALA A 110 13.77 1.89 -15.17
C ALA A 110 13.07 1.84 -16.54
N LEU A 111 11.80 1.40 -16.59
CA LEU A 111 10.99 1.38 -17.83
C LEU A 111 10.76 2.81 -18.39
N GLN A 112 10.66 3.82 -17.53
CA GLN A 112 10.61 5.23 -17.91
C GLN A 112 11.97 5.78 -18.36
N LYS A 113 13.01 4.94 -18.45
CA LYS A 113 14.38 5.32 -18.82
C LYS A 113 14.96 6.43 -17.93
N ARG A 114 14.56 6.48 -16.66
CA ARG A 114 15.20 7.35 -15.67
C ARG A 114 16.61 6.84 -15.40
N GLY A 115 17.53 7.74 -15.11
CA GLY A 115 18.92 7.38 -14.86
C GLY A 115 19.09 6.43 -13.68
N PRO A 116 20.22 5.67 -13.59
CA PRO A 116 20.44 4.64 -12.57
C PRO A 116 20.30 5.17 -11.13
N ALA A 117 20.67 6.41 -10.89
CA ALA A 117 20.47 7.04 -9.58
C ALA A 117 19.00 7.13 -9.17
N ALA A 118 18.08 7.37 -10.11
CA ALA A 118 16.65 7.44 -9.81
C ALA A 118 16.04 6.05 -9.50
N VAL A 119 16.72 4.98 -9.90
CA VAL A 119 16.31 3.60 -9.66
C VAL A 119 16.93 3.07 -8.36
N LEU A 120 18.24 3.21 -8.21
CA LEU A 120 18.99 2.55 -7.14
C LEU A 120 19.08 3.37 -5.84
N ALA A 121 19.13 4.70 -5.91
CA ALA A 121 19.30 5.52 -4.71
C ALA A 121 18.11 5.42 -3.73
N PRO A 122 16.83 5.36 -4.15
CA PRO A 122 15.72 5.14 -3.22
C PRO A 122 15.79 3.78 -2.53
N ILE A 123 16.24 2.71 -3.23
CA ILE A 123 16.45 1.39 -2.64
C ILE A 123 17.55 1.46 -1.58
N ALA A 124 18.70 2.06 -1.92
CA ALA A 124 19.79 2.23 -0.99
C ALA A 124 19.39 3.05 0.25
N ALA A 125 18.59 4.11 0.06
CA ALA A 125 18.07 4.93 1.15
C ALA A 125 17.14 4.13 2.07
N PHE A 126 16.23 3.33 1.51
CA PHE A 126 15.34 2.44 2.27
C PHE A 126 16.15 1.44 3.10
N CYS A 127 17.09 0.74 2.48
CA CYS A 127 17.92 -0.28 3.17
C CYS A 127 18.82 0.36 4.24
N ALA A 128 19.46 1.48 3.94
CA ALA A 128 20.35 2.16 4.90
C ALA A 128 19.55 2.68 6.11
N ALA A 129 18.39 3.27 5.89
CA ALA A 129 17.52 3.78 6.94
C ALA A 129 16.98 2.64 7.82
N ALA A 130 16.50 1.55 7.20
CA ALA A 130 16.05 0.36 7.92
C ALA A 130 17.18 -0.26 8.76
N LEU A 131 18.39 -0.38 8.19
CA LEU A 131 19.54 -0.91 8.91
C LEU A 131 19.93 -0.01 10.09
N ALA A 132 19.95 1.31 9.91
CA ALA A 132 20.24 2.26 10.98
C ALA A 132 19.24 2.12 12.13
N GLU A 133 17.94 2.01 11.82
CA GLU A 133 16.88 1.81 12.84
C GLU A 133 17.07 0.48 13.58
N LEU A 134 17.36 -0.61 12.87
CA LEU A 134 17.61 -1.92 13.50
C LEU A 134 18.85 -1.92 14.41
N VAL A 135 19.89 -1.18 14.04
CA VAL A 135 21.08 -1.00 14.90
C VAL A 135 20.70 -0.22 16.15
N LEU A 136 19.96 0.88 16.00
CA LEU A 136 19.52 1.73 17.11
C LEU A 136 18.61 0.97 18.10
N LEU A 137 17.75 0.12 17.59
CA LEU A 137 16.86 -0.72 18.39
C LEU A 137 17.57 -1.94 19.00
N GLY A 138 18.84 -2.15 18.73
CA GLY A 138 19.62 -3.27 19.26
C GLY A 138 19.21 -4.63 18.67
N ALA A 139 18.59 -4.66 17.49
CA ALA A 139 18.09 -5.89 16.88
C ALA A 139 19.19 -6.95 16.68
N PHE A 140 20.43 -6.54 16.49
CA PHE A 140 21.57 -7.44 16.32
C PHE A 140 22.19 -7.93 17.65
N ALA A 141 21.79 -7.35 18.78
CA ALA A 141 22.22 -7.80 20.11
C ALA A 141 21.38 -8.97 20.64
N VAL A 142 20.25 -9.28 19.98
CA VAL A 142 19.35 -10.37 20.39
C VAL A 142 19.88 -11.70 19.85
N ASN A 143 20.07 -12.67 20.74
CA ASN A 143 20.43 -14.02 20.32
C ASN A 143 19.15 -14.80 19.97
N PHE A 144 18.95 -15.07 18.69
CA PHE A 144 17.82 -15.88 18.20
C PHE A 144 18.08 -17.39 18.24
N ALA A 145 19.18 -17.84 18.83
CA ALA A 145 19.48 -19.27 18.97
C ALA A 145 18.39 -19.96 19.81
N GLY A 146 17.69 -20.89 19.21
CA GLY A 146 16.62 -21.68 19.85
C GLY A 146 15.20 -21.20 19.53
N TYR A 147 14.99 -20.12 18.78
CA TYR A 147 13.67 -19.76 18.29
C TYR A 147 13.36 -20.54 16.99
N SER A 148 12.62 -21.62 17.12
CA SER A 148 12.12 -22.41 15.99
C SER A 148 10.63 -22.15 15.81
N ASN A 149 10.27 -21.34 14.83
CA ASN A 149 8.89 -21.31 14.33
C ASN A 149 8.67 -22.52 13.44
N GLY A 150 8.20 -23.62 14.04
CA GLY A 150 7.97 -24.90 13.36
C GLY A 150 6.79 -24.92 12.39
N TYR A 151 6.14 -23.80 12.13
CA TYR A 151 4.93 -23.76 11.29
C TYR A 151 5.04 -22.67 10.21
N LEU A 152 5.50 -23.08 9.03
CA LEU A 152 5.15 -22.41 7.79
C LEU A 152 3.80 -22.97 7.34
N SER A 153 2.71 -22.38 7.81
CA SER A 153 1.39 -22.67 7.26
C SER A 153 1.27 -21.95 5.92
N GLY A 154 1.24 -22.72 4.83
CA GLY A 154 0.98 -22.18 3.50
C GLY A 154 -0.40 -21.51 3.45
N ALA A 155 -0.48 -20.32 2.87
CA ALA A 155 -1.75 -19.68 2.60
C ALA A 155 -2.54 -20.52 1.59
N ASP A 156 -3.79 -20.82 1.88
CA ASP A 156 -4.69 -21.43 0.90
C ASP A 156 -5.26 -20.32 0.01
N TYR A 157 -4.79 -20.27 -1.23
CA TYR A 157 -5.24 -19.28 -2.21
C TYR A 157 -6.75 -19.35 -2.50
N PHE A 158 -7.36 -20.54 -2.38
CA PHE A 158 -8.81 -20.68 -2.51
C PHE A 158 -9.57 -20.08 -1.31
N GLY A 159 -8.96 -20.07 -0.14
CA GLY A 159 -9.49 -19.39 1.05
C GLY A 159 -9.68 -17.87 0.88
N LEU A 160 -9.06 -17.26 -0.14
CA LEU A 160 -9.24 -15.84 -0.46
C LEU A 160 -10.71 -15.50 -0.76
N PHE A 161 -11.43 -16.42 -1.41
CA PHE A 161 -12.81 -16.21 -1.85
C PHE A 161 -13.84 -16.97 -1.01
N VAL A 162 -13.40 -18.01 -0.26
CA VAL A 162 -14.29 -18.96 0.42
C VAL A 162 -13.91 -19.04 1.91
N PRO A 163 -14.69 -18.44 2.82
CA PRO A 163 -14.30 -18.27 4.23
C PRO A 163 -14.14 -19.58 5.03
N TRP A 164 -14.80 -20.65 4.63
CA TRP A 164 -14.79 -21.93 5.33
C TRP A 164 -13.68 -22.89 4.90
N LEU A 165 -12.84 -22.51 3.93
CA LEU A 165 -11.68 -23.31 3.53
C LEU A 165 -10.47 -23.06 4.46
N ALA A 166 -10.46 -22.01 5.26
CA ALA A 166 -9.38 -21.72 6.19
C ALA A 166 -9.44 -22.70 7.37
N GLN A 167 -8.41 -23.54 7.51
CA GLN A 167 -8.32 -24.53 8.60
C GLN A 167 -7.82 -23.96 9.92
N SER A 168 -7.16 -22.79 9.88
CA SER A 168 -6.68 -22.08 11.07
C SER A 168 -6.79 -20.58 10.91
N TRP A 169 -6.74 -19.84 12.02
CA TRP A 169 -6.77 -18.38 12.00
C TRP A 169 -5.57 -17.75 11.29
N GLU A 170 -4.40 -18.42 11.30
CA GLU A 170 -3.20 -17.97 10.59
C GLU A 170 -3.28 -18.19 9.08
N GLN A 171 -4.06 -19.18 8.64
CA GLN A 171 -4.31 -19.48 7.24
C GLN A 171 -5.47 -18.67 6.67
N ASN A 172 -6.18 -17.89 7.51
CA ASN A 172 -7.31 -17.12 7.07
C ASN A 172 -6.87 -15.94 6.19
N VAL A 173 -6.94 -16.15 4.89
CA VAL A 173 -6.67 -15.14 3.84
C VAL A 173 -7.95 -14.58 3.23
N TYR A 174 -9.13 -14.90 3.82
CA TYR A 174 -10.41 -14.46 3.29
C TYR A 174 -10.50 -12.94 3.16
N ALA A 175 -10.65 -12.49 1.92
CA ALA A 175 -10.68 -11.09 1.56
C ALA A 175 -11.98 -10.36 1.93
N GLY A 176 -12.99 -11.09 2.38
CA GLY A 176 -14.33 -10.56 2.64
C GLY A 176 -15.21 -10.55 1.38
N ILE A 177 -16.51 -10.71 1.60
CA ILE A 177 -17.49 -10.80 0.50
C ILE A 177 -17.53 -9.50 -0.34
N GLY A 178 -17.31 -8.34 0.30
CA GLY A 178 -17.27 -7.05 -0.39
C GLY A 178 -16.10 -6.95 -1.38
N THR A 179 -14.92 -7.42 -0.98
CA THR A 179 -13.73 -7.44 -1.84
C THR A 179 -13.90 -8.43 -2.99
N SER A 180 -14.43 -9.63 -2.71
CA SER A 180 -14.72 -10.64 -3.73
C SER A 180 -15.71 -10.10 -4.76
N LEU A 181 -16.79 -9.44 -4.31
CA LEU A 181 -17.76 -8.80 -5.19
C LEU A 181 -17.13 -7.67 -6.02
N ALA A 182 -16.28 -6.84 -5.42
CA ALA A 182 -15.57 -5.77 -6.13
C ALA A 182 -14.66 -6.32 -7.24
N VAL A 183 -13.96 -7.42 -7.00
CA VAL A 183 -13.15 -8.11 -8.02
C VAL A 183 -14.02 -8.64 -9.15
N VAL A 184 -15.13 -9.31 -8.84
CA VAL A 184 -16.08 -9.81 -9.85
C VAL A 184 -16.64 -8.67 -10.70
N LEU A 185 -17.07 -7.56 -10.07
CA LEU A 185 -17.57 -6.39 -10.79
C LEU A 185 -16.50 -5.71 -11.64
N ALA A 186 -15.24 -5.66 -11.16
CA ALA A 186 -14.13 -5.13 -11.93
C ALA A 186 -13.84 -5.98 -13.18
N VAL A 187 -13.79 -7.31 -13.04
CA VAL A 187 -13.62 -8.24 -14.17
C VAL A 187 -14.79 -8.10 -15.16
N PHE A 188 -16.01 -8.07 -14.67
CA PHE A 188 -17.20 -7.86 -15.50
C PHE A 188 -17.14 -6.53 -16.26
N GLY A 189 -16.76 -5.44 -15.57
CA GLY A 189 -16.56 -4.12 -16.18
C GLY A 189 -15.50 -4.12 -17.29
N ILE A 190 -14.39 -4.84 -17.10
CA ILE A 190 -13.34 -5.03 -18.11
C ILE A 190 -13.90 -5.78 -19.32
N VAL A 191 -14.58 -6.90 -19.12
CA VAL A 191 -15.15 -7.72 -20.18
C VAL A 191 -16.18 -6.94 -20.98
N CYS A 192 -17.12 -6.24 -20.30
CA CYS A 192 -18.16 -5.44 -20.95
C CYS A 192 -17.61 -4.24 -21.72
N ASN A 193 -16.42 -3.75 -21.37
CA ASN A 193 -15.79 -2.59 -21.99
C ASN A 193 -14.41 -2.91 -22.59
N ALA A 194 -14.24 -4.09 -23.19
CA ALA A 194 -12.96 -4.63 -23.65
C ALA A 194 -12.11 -3.62 -24.45
N ARG A 195 -12.73 -2.88 -25.41
CA ARG A 195 -12.00 -1.88 -26.21
C ARG A 195 -11.46 -0.71 -25.38
N LYS A 196 -12.18 -0.29 -24.32
CA LYS A 196 -11.71 0.78 -23.41
C LYS A 196 -10.63 0.23 -22.50
N ALA A 197 -10.77 -1.01 -22.04
CA ALA A 197 -9.80 -1.72 -21.22
C ALA A 197 -8.48 -1.91 -21.97
N GLU A 198 -8.51 -2.32 -23.25
CA GLU A 198 -7.31 -2.44 -24.08
C GLU A 198 -6.53 -1.12 -24.19
N LYS A 199 -7.24 -0.02 -24.48
CA LYS A 199 -6.62 1.32 -24.52
C LYS A 199 -6.03 1.73 -23.17
N PHE A 200 -6.74 1.44 -22.07
CA PHE A 200 -6.24 1.69 -20.73
C PHE A 200 -4.98 0.90 -20.43
N PHE A 201 -4.96 -0.40 -20.72
CA PHE A 201 -3.80 -1.27 -20.51
C PHE A 201 -2.61 -0.86 -21.37
N ALA A 202 -2.84 -0.48 -22.62
CA ALA A 202 -1.77 0.02 -23.49
C ALA A 202 -1.16 1.33 -22.96
N ALA A 203 -2.00 2.26 -22.45
CA ALA A 203 -1.54 3.54 -21.89
C ALA A 203 -0.80 3.39 -20.54
N HIS A 204 -1.05 2.30 -19.79
CA HIS A 204 -0.49 2.08 -18.45
C HIS A 204 0.44 0.86 -18.41
N ARG A 205 1.05 0.52 -19.54
CA ARG A 205 1.88 -0.69 -19.66
C ARG A 205 3.03 -0.75 -18.63
N ASP A 206 3.70 0.37 -18.36
CA ASP A 206 4.77 0.46 -17.37
C ASP A 206 4.30 0.14 -15.94
N TRP A 207 3.08 0.56 -15.60
CA TRP A 207 2.43 0.24 -14.32
C TRP A 207 2.08 -1.23 -14.21
N LEU A 208 1.59 -1.83 -15.31
CA LEU A 208 1.20 -3.25 -15.32
C LEU A 208 2.42 -4.16 -15.18
N ILE A 209 3.51 -3.87 -15.92
CA ILE A 209 4.76 -4.65 -15.80
C ILE A 209 5.33 -4.52 -14.40
N ALA A 210 5.42 -3.29 -13.87
CA ALA A 210 5.92 -3.07 -12.52
C ALA A 210 5.04 -3.75 -11.46
N GLY A 211 3.70 -3.74 -11.64
CA GLY A 211 2.76 -4.44 -10.76
C GLY A 211 2.91 -5.95 -10.81
N ALA A 212 3.12 -6.54 -11.99
CA ALA A 212 3.34 -7.98 -12.15
C ALA A 212 4.65 -8.49 -11.50
N VAL A 213 5.62 -7.61 -11.28
CA VAL A 213 6.85 -7.95 -10.53
C VAL A 213 6.60 -8.01 -9.02
N VAL A 214 5.58 -7.30 -8.54
CA VAL A 214 5.24 -7.20 -7.10
C VAL A 214 4.31 -8.34 -6.66
N LEU A 215 3.50 -8.87 -7.58
CA LEU A 215 2.58 -9.99 -7.34
C LEU A 215 3.27 -11.35 -7.44
#